data_8de62b249710f5f18a4ab8898098d940
#
_entry.id   8de62b249710f5f18a4ab8898098d940
#
_cell.length_a   1.000
_cell.length_b   1.000
_cell.length_c   1.000
_cell.angle_alpha   90.00
_cell.angle_beta   90.00
_cell.angle_gamma   90.00
#
_symmetry.space_group_name_H-M   'P 1'
#
loop_
_entity.id
_entity.type
_entity.pdbx_description
1 polymer ?
#
loop_
_entity_poly.entity_id
_entity_poly.type
_entity_poly.pdbx_seq_one_letter_code
_entity_poly.pdbx_strand_id
1 'polypeptide(L)'
;MSTAFSEETENAIGNTRFNTSKFAIHRQIEDSQDEQFSKERQHPCYIAKLPSRTASMNVGVVVAGGTSGNHRHYYESLIYIIKGNGYSVVEGNKVEWEAGDIIYAPPWSWQQHFNTDPDKVVQFLCGTNAPLLQSVGEIDCRE
;
A
#
# COMPACT_ATOMS: atom_id res chain seq x y z
N MET A 1 -7.68 -1.05 -34.77
CA MET A 1 -6.73 -2.19 -34.72
C MET A 1 -6.65 -2.71 -33.31
N SER A 2 -7.26 -3.87 -33.07
CA SER A 2 -7.00 -4.59 -31.79
C SER A 2 -5.57 -5.10 -31.85
N THR A 3 -4.74 -4.78 -30.86
CA THR A 3 -3.42 -5.37 -30.73
C THR A 3 -3.58 -6.73 -30.06
N ALA A 4 -2.70 -7.69 -30.36
CA ALA A 4 -2.66 -9.01 -29.69
C ALA A 4 -2.69 -8.87 -28.16
N PHE A 5 -2.13 -7.80 -27.63
CA PHE A 5 -2.16 -7.45 -26.21
C PHE A 5 -3.57 -7.14 -25.69
N SER A 6 -4.43 -6.46 -26.49
CA SER A 6 -5.81 -6.20 -26.06
C SER A 6 -6.66 -7.46 -26.07
N GLU A 7 -6.43 -8.38 -27.01
CA GLU A 7 -7.13 -9.66 -27.08
C GLU A 7 -6.68 -10.62 -25.96
N GLU A 8 -5.39 -10.67 -25.65
CA GLU A 8 -4.88 -11.42 -24.49
C GLU A 8 -5.42 -10.86 -23.17
N THR A 9 -5.52 -9.56 -23.05
CA THR A 9 -6.06 -8.91 -21.85
C THR A 9 -7.55 -9.19 -21.71
N GLU A 10 -8.32 -9.17 -22.79
CA GLU A 10 -9.74 -9.55 -22.78
C GLU A 10 -9.94 -11.03 -22.46
N ASN A 11 -9.07 -11.91 -22.92
CA ASN A 11 -9.11 -13.34 -22.64
C ASN A 11 -8.59 -13.68 -21.23
N ALA A 12 -7.58 -12.99 -20.74
CA ALA A 12 -7.04 -13.18 -19.38
C ALA A 12 -7.97 -12.63 -18.29
N ILE A 13 -8.71 -11.58 -18.60
CA ILE A 13 -9.82 -11.06 -17.79
C ILE A 13 -11.05 -11.97 -17.89
N GLY A 14 -10.94 -13.05 -18.66
CA GLY A 14 -11.99 -13.97 -19.02
C GLY A 14 -12.96 -14.31 -17.88
N ASN A 15 -14.23 -14.13 -18.16
CA ASN A 15 -15.42 -14.47 -17.34
C ASN A 15 -15.65 -13.67 -16.05
N THR A 16 -14.74 -12.87 -15.56
CA THR A 16 -15.06 -11.83 -14.60
C THR A 16 -15.30 -10.51 -15.34
N ARG A 17 -16.29 -10.48 -16.17
CA ARG A 17 -16.86 -9.20 -16.60
C ARG A 17 -17.32 -8.51 -15.32
N PHE A 18 -16.60 -7.46 -14.92
CA PHE A 18 -17.15 -6.55 -13.95
C PHE A 18 -18.53 -6.15 -14.44
N ASN A 19 -19.51 -6.38 -13.62
CA ASN A 19 -20.82 -5.82 -13.90
C ASN A 19 -20.68 -4.30 -13.83
N THR A 20 -20.48 -3.69 -14.98
CA THR A 20 -20.31 -2.24 -15.11
C THR A 20 -21.53 -1.44 -14.67
N SER A 21 -22.65 -2.13 -14.36
CA SER A 21 -23.83 -1.52 -13.76
C SER A 21 -23.66 -1.20 -12.26
N LYS A 22 -22.61 -1.73 -11.62
CA LYS A 22 -22.27 -1.45 -10.22
C LYS A 22 -20.78 -1.15 -10.11
N PHE A 23 -20.44 0.11 -9.89
CA PHE A 23 -19.07 0.49 -9.57
C PHE A 23 -18.71 -0.07 -8.19
N ALA A 24 -17.56 -0.75 -8.11
CA ALA A 24 -17.01 -1.15 -6.84
C ALA A 24 -16.44 0.07 -6.12
N ILE A 25 -16.83 0.27 -4.88
CA ILE A 25 -16.35 1.35 -4.03
C ILE A 25 -16.16 0.85 -2.61
N HIS A 26 -15.08 1.26 -1.97
CA HIS A 26 -14.89 1.13 -0.53
C HIS A 26 -15.07 2.51 0.10
N ARG A 27 -16.21 2.71 0.76
CA ARG A 27 -16.53 3.98 1.41
C ARG A 27 -15.93 4.03 2.81
N GLN A 28 -15.46 5.23 3.21
CA GLN A 28 -15.00 5.48 4.58
C GLN A 28 -14.01 4.40 5.05
N ILE A 29 -12.91 4.25 4.31
CA ILE A 29 -11.92 3.21 4.55
C ILE A 29 -11.41 3.18 6.00
N GLU A 30 -11.38 4.33 6.67
CA GLU A 30 -10.91 4.46 8.05
C GLU A 30 -11.92 4.00 9.11
N ASP A 31 -13.13 3.60 8.71
CA ASP A 31 -14.12 3.02 9.63
C ASP A 31 -13.80 1.55 9.97
N SER A 32 -12.90 0.92 9.24
CA SER A 32 -12.61 -0.52 9.32
C SER A 32 -11.12 -0.78 9.31
N GLN A 33 -10.49 -0.71 10.47
CA GLN A 33 -9.08 -1.05 10.62
C GLN A 33 -8.85 -2.55 10.34
N ASP A 34 -7.82 -2.86 9.56
CA ASP A 34 -7.33 -4.24 9.45
C ASP A 34 -6.43 -4.53 10.66
N GLU A 35 -6.96 -5.29 11.60
CA GLU A 35 -6.29 -5.55 12.88
C GLU A 35 -5.02 -6.39 12.71
N GLN A 36 -5.07 -7.42 11.85
CA GLN A 36 -3.90 -8.28 11.64
C GLN A 36 -2.77 -7.51 10.94
N PHE A 37 -3.09 -6.82 9.86
CA PHE A 37 -2.11 -6.03 9.13
C PHE A 37 -1.54 -4.88 9.97
N SER A 38 -2.38 -4.23 10.77
CA SER A 38 -1.95 -3.18 11.71
C SER A 38 -0.97 -3.72 12.76
N LYS A 39 -1.21 -4.92 13.27
CA LYS A 39 -0.32 -5.58 14.21
C LYS A 39 1.03 -5.92 13.58
N GLU A 40 1.01 -6.46 12.37
CA GLU A 40 2.23 -6.78 11.62
C GLU A 40 3.07 -5.52 11.31
N ARG A 41 2.41 -4.41 11.00
CA ARG A 41 3.08 -3.13 10.69
C ARG A 41 3.38 -2.26 11.89
N GLN A 42 2.83 -2.61 13.06
CA GLN A 42 2.96 -1.87 14.34
C GLN A 42 2.43 -0.43 14.25
N HIS A 43 1.43 -0.20 13.42
CA HIS A 43 0.67 1.04 13.34
C HIS A 43 -0.71 0.80 12.71
N PRO A 44 -1.71 1.67 12.93
CA PRO A 44 -3.02 1.53 12.31
C PRO A 44 -2.95 1.50 10.79
N CYS A 45 -3.56 0.49 10.20
CA CYS A 45 -3.66 0.30 8.76
C CYS A 45 -5.09 -0.03 8.35
N TYR A 46 -5.48 0.51 7.21
CA TYR A 46 -6.82 0.38 6.63
C TYR A 46 -6.66 -0.05 5.18
N ILE A 47 -7.03 -1.28 4.87
CA ILE A 47 -6.84 -1.85 3.54
C ILE A 47 -8.11 -1.67 2.71
N ALA A 48 -7.96 -1.16 1.48
CA ALA A 48 -9.06 -1.08 0.54
C ALA A 48 -9.51 -2.48 0.12
N LYS A 49 -10.80 -2.77 0.32
CA LYS A 49 -11.44 -4.05 -0.05
C LYS A 49 -12.15 -3.85 -1.38
N LEU A 50 -11.39 -3.99 -2.45
CA LEU A 50 -11.85 -3.84 -3.83
C LEU A 50 -11.35 -5.02 -4.68
N PRO A 51 -12.06 -5.37 -5.76
CA PRO A 51 -11.76 -6.56 -6.55
C PRO A 51 -10.59 -6.37 -7.53
N SER A 52 -9.60 -5.58 -7.18
CA SER A 52 -8.37 -5.44 -7.97
C SER A 52 -7.52 -6.70 -7.85
N ARG A 53 -6.98 -7.15 -8.97
CA ARG A 53 -6.13 -8.35 -9.04
C ARG A 53 -4.65 -8.04 -9.07
N THR A 54 -4.29 -6.81 -9.41
CA THR A 54 -2.89 -6.41 -9.66
C THR A 54 -2.38 -5.36 -8.71
N ALA A 55 -3.27 -4.59 -8.10
CA ALA A 55 -2.91 -3.48 -7.23
C ALA A 55 -3.74 -3.48 -5.95
N SER A 56 -3.17 -3.04 -4.87
CA SER A 56 -3.89 -2.73 -3.64
C SER A 56 -3.53 -1.35 -3.13
N MET A 57 -4.43 -0.79 -2.34
CA MET A 57 -4.21 0.47 -1.64
C MET A 57 -4.53 0.29 -0.16
N ASN A 58 -3.76 0.95 0.68
CA ASN A 58 -4.05 1.05 2.10
C ASN A 58 -3.74 2.45 2.62
N VAL A 59 -4.43 2.83 3.67
CA VAL A 59 -4.14 4.03 4.45
C VAL A 59 -3.42 3.59 5.72
N GLY A 60 -2.32 4.24 6.03
CA GLY A 60 -1.60 4.04 7.27
C GLY A 60 -1.56 5.32 8.11
N VAL A 61 -1.53 5.14 9.42
CA VAL A 61 -1.42 6.24 10.39
C VAL A 61 -0.25 5.96 11.32
N VAL A 62 0.69 6.87 11.39
CA VAL A 62 1.77 6.84 12.39
C VAL A 62 1.44 7.89 13.44
N VAL A 63 1.24 7.45 14.68
CA VAL A 63 0.89 8.32 15.80
C VAL A 63 1.96 9.39 16.05
N ALA A 64 1.59 10.47 16.70
CA ALA A 64 2.50 11.55 17.04
C ALA A 64 3.75 11.02 17.77
N GLY A 65 4.93 11.40 17.28
CA GLY A 65 6.22 10.95 17.81
C GLY A 65 6.51 9.45 17.67
N GLY A 66 5.64 8.72 16.95
CA GLY A 66 5.73 7.27 16.82
C GLY A 66 6.52 6.80 15.60
N THR A 67 6.62 5.49 15.49
CA THR A 67 7.26 4.82 14.35
C THR A 67 6.42 3.62 13.90
N SER A 68 6.59 3.23 12.63
CA SER A 68 6.15 1.91 12.19
C SER A 68 7.13 0.83 12.63
N GLY A 69 6.73 -0.44 12.52
CA GLY A 69 7.68 -1.55 12.59
C GLY A 69 8.69 -1.49 11.43
N ASN A 70 9.90 -2.02 11.67
CA ASN A 70 10.84 -2.27 10.58
C ASN A 70 10.40 -3.55 9.86
N HIS A 71 10.18 -3.48 8.55
CA HIS A 71 9.64 -4.60 7.78
C HIS A 71 10.14 -4.56 6.33
N ARG A 72 10.00 -5.68 5.65
CA ARG A 72 10.21 -5.80 4.21
C ARG A 72 9.20 -6.77 3.60
N HIS A 73 9.00 -6.64 2.29
CA HIS A 73 8.11 -7.50 1.53
C HIS A 73 8.52 -7.56 0.05
N TYR A 74 8.12 -8.60 -0.67
CA TYR A 74 8.51 -8.78 -2.07
C TYR A 74 7.87 -7.81 -3.03
N TYR A 75 6.77 -7.21 -2.67
CA TYR A 75 6.13 -6.20 -3.50
C TYR A 75 6.76 -4.83 -3.27
N GLU A 76 6.63 -3.98 -4.25
CA GLU A 76 7.02 -2.57 -4.15
C GLU A 76 5.87 -1.70 -3.64
N SER A 77 6.20 -0.55 -3.10
CA SER A 77 5.25 0.40 -2.57
C SER A 77 5.53 1.82 -3.04
N LEU A 78 4.47 2.52 -3.41
CA LEU A 78 4.44 3.96 -3.58
C LEU A 78 3.65 4.55 -2.42
N ILE A 79 4.25 5.45 -1.66
CA ILE A 79 3.69 5.97 -0.41
C ILE A 79 3.51 7.48 -0.55
N TYR A 80 2.26 7.92 -0.64
CA TYR A 80 1.89 9.32 -0.71
C TYR A 80 1.56 9.86 0.69
N ILE A 81 2.27 10.89 1.12
CA ILE A 81 2.03 11.52 2.43
C ILE A 81 0.85 12.48 2.29
N ILE A 82 -0.26 12.12 2.93
CA ILE A 82 -1.48 12.94 2.93
C ILE A 82 -1.34 14.12 3.88
N LYS A 83 -0.84 13.86 5.10
CA LYS A 83 -0.59 14.88 6.11
C LYS A 83 0.54 14.48 7.05
N GLY A 84 1.20 15.50 7.60
CA GLY A 84 2.31 15.34 8.52
C GLY A 84 3.67 15.42 7.86
N ASN A 85 4.69 15.20 8.65
CA ASN A 85 6.09 15.18 8.22
C ASN A 85 6.89 14.19 9.05
N GLY A 86 7.97 13.73 8.47
CA GLY A 86 8.84 12.77 9.11
C GLY A 86 9.95 12.31 8.20
N TYR A 87 10.40 11.08 8.41
CA TYR A 87 11.37 10.44 7.53
C TYR A 87 11.15 8.93 7.48
N SER A 88 11.67 8.33 6.44
CA SER A 88 11.76 6.88 6.32
C SER A 88 13.21 6.46 6.24
N VAL A 89 13.51 5.29 6.75
CA VAL A 89 14.78 4.62 6.50
C VAL A 89 14.50 3.44 5.58
N VAL A 90 15.05 3.49 4.37
CA VAL A 90 14.89 2.46 3.34
C VAL A 90 16.28 1.92 2.99
N GLU A 91 16.54 0.64 3.27
CA GLU A 91 17.86 0.02 3.09
C GLU A 91 19.00 0.87 3.71
N GLY A 92 18.78 1.36 4.92
CA GLY A 92 19.74 2.18 5.66
C GLY A 92 19.83 3.65 5.19
N ASN A 93 19.10 4.03 4.14
CA ASN A 93 19.11 5.40 3.64
C ASN A 93 17.93 6.20 4.23
N LYS A 94 18.23 7.33 4.83
CA LYS A 94 17.24 8.25 5.38
C LYS A 94 16.66 9.13 4.29
N VAL A 95 15.34 9.15 4.17
CA VAL A 95 14.56 10.01 3.27
C VAL A 95 13.61 10.85 4.09
N GLU A 96 13.81 12.16 4.14
CA GLU A 96 12.90 13.10 4.77
C GLU A 96 11.73 13.43 3.84
N TRP A 97 10.55 13.58 4.40
CA TRP A 97 9.33 13.86 3.63
C TRP A 97 8.33 14.69 4.43
N GLU A 98 7.44 15.34 3.69
CA GLU A 98 6.31 16.09 4.20
C GLU A 98 5.05 15.83 3.36
N ALA A 99 3.91 16.33 3.80
CA ALA A 99 2.65 16.22 3.07
C ALA A 99 2.80 16.67 1.60
N GLY A 100 2.31 15.85 0.68
CA GLY A 100 2.44 16.05 -0.77
C GLY A 100 3.59 15.27 -1.42
N ASP A 101 4.50 14.70 -0.64
CA ASP A 101 5.60 13.89 -1.17
C ASP A 101 5.17 12.45 -1.43
N ILE A 102 5.83 11.80 -2.38
CA ILE A 102 5.70 10.38 -2.67
C ILE A 102 7.05 9.71 -2.46
N ILE A 103 7.03 8.62 -1.69
CA ILE A 103 8.21 7.81 -1.40
C ILE A 103 8.09 6.48 -2.12
N TYR A 104 9.19 6.00 -2.64
CA TYR A 104 9.30 4.67 -3.23
C TYR A 104 10.02 3.70 -2.28
N ALA A 105 9.39 2.57 -2.02
CA ALA A 105 10.00 1.44 -1.34
C ALA A 105 10.18 0.29 -2.32
N PRO A 106 11.44 -0.02 -2.72
CA PRO A 106 11.73 -1.11 -3.66
C PRO A 106 11.32 -2.49 -3.13
N PRO A 107 11.15 -3.49 -4.00
CA PRO A 107 10.93 -4.87 -3.58
C PRO A 107 12.02 -5.34 -2.62
N TRP A 108 11.62 -6.06 -1.58
CA TRP A 108 12.49 -6.68 -0.58
C TRP A 108 13.40 -5.72 0.19
N SER A 109 13.10 -4.43 0.21
CA SER A 109 13.85 -3.43 0.97
C SER A 109 13.34 -3.33 2.40
N TRP A 110 14.26 -3.33 3.36
CA TRP A 110 13.94 -2.98 4.73
C TRP A 110 13.48 -1.54 4.82
N GLN A 111 12.36 -1.30 5.47
CA GLN A 111 11.77 0.03 5.58
C GLN A 111 11.14 0.25 6.96
N GLN A 112 11.30 1.46 7.43
CA GLN A 112 10.66 1.95 8.66
C GLN A 112 10.32 3.43 8.51
N HIS A 113 9.17 3.82 9.04
CA HIS A 113 8.66 5.18 8.93
C HIS A 113 8.59 5.84 10.31
N PHE A 114 9.01 7.09 10.38
CA PHE A 114 9.13 7.86 11.62
C PHE A 114 8.33 9.15 11.52
N ASN A 115 7.43 9.35 12.47
CA ASN A 115 6.74 10.64 12.63
C ASN A 115 7.53 11.50 13.61
N THR A 116 8.07 12.62 13.13
CA THR A 116 8.89 13.54 13.93
C THR A 116 8.08 14.61 14.66
N ASP A 117 6.78 14.73 14.37
CA ASP A 117 5.90 15.68 15.05
C ASP A 117 5.44 15.07 16.39
N PRO A 118 5.67 15.75 17.52
CA PRO A 118 5.25 15.23 18.82
C PRO A 118 3.74 15.37 19.09
N ASP A 119 3.02 16.14 18.28
CA ASP A 119 1.64 16.53 18.55
C ASP A 119 0.66 16.05 17.46
N LYS A 120 1.12 15.78 16.23
CA LYS A 120 0.28 15.46 15.10
C LYS A 120 0.59 14.09 14.53
N VAL A 121 -0.46 13.41 14.06
CA VAL A 121 -0.33 12.15 13.35
C VAL A 121 0.19 12.37 11.92
N VAL A 122 0.87 11.37 11.39
CA VAL A 122 1.13 11.23 9.96
C VAL A 122 0.08 10.30 9.38
N GLN A 123 -0.48 10.68 8.24
CA GLN A 123 -1.35 9.82 7.44
C GLN A 123 -0.79 9.69 6.03
N PHE A 124 -0.75 8.48 5.53
CA PHE A 124 -0.26 8.20 4.19
C PHE A 124 -1.16 7.22 3.44
N LEU A 125 -1.12 7.30 2.12
CA LEU A 125 -1.74 6.35 1.20
C LEU A 125 -0.64 5.51 0.56
N CYS A 126 -0.74 4.20 0.68
CA CYS A 126 0.23 3.26 0.11
C CYS A 126 -0.42 2.47 -1.03
N GLY A 127 0.17 2.54 -2.21
CA GLY A 127 -0.17 1.70 -3.35
C GLY A 127 0.87 0.60 -3.53
N THR A 128 0.43 -0.63 -3.75
CA THR A 128 1.31 -1.79 -3.92
C THR A 128 0.86 -2.68 -5.07
N ASN A 129 1.78 -3.49 -5.59
CA ASN A 129 1.51 -4.54 -6.57
C ASN A 129 1.43 -5.94 -5.92
N ALA A 130 1.21 -6.01 -4.61
CA ALA A 130 1.12 -7.27 -3.88
C ALA A 130 0.14 -8.30 -4.51
N PRO A 131 -1.08 -7.91 -4.93
CA PRO A 131 -2.01 -8.85 -5.54
C PRO A 131 -1.48 -9.49 -6.82
N LEU A 132 -0.76 -8.74 -7.65
CA LEU A 132 -0.14 -9.26 -8.87
C LEU A 132 0.87 -10.36 -8.52
N LEU A 133 1.75 -10.11 -7.58
CA LEU A 133 2.78 -11.07 -7.17
C LEU A 133 2.19 -12.30 -6.50
N GLN A 134 1.15 -12.14 -5.70
CA GLN A 134 0.41 -13.24 -5.10
C GLN A 134 -0.27 -14.14 -6.14
N SER A 135 -0.69 -13.58 -7.28
CA SER A 135 -1.36 -14.32 -8.35
C SER A 135 -0.40 -15.16 -9.20
N VAL A 136 0.90 -14.83 -9.25
CA VAL A 136 1.91 -15.54 -10.04
C VAL A 136 2.79 -16.49 -9.22
N GLY A 137 2.57 -16.62 -7.92
CA GLY A 137 3.30 -17.52 -7.04
C GLY A 137 2.96 -17.37 -5.58
N GLU A 138 3.34 -18.34 -4.77
CA GLU A 138 3.26 -18.24 -3.31
C GLU A 138 4.36 -17.32 -2.80
N ILE A 139 4.09 -16.03 -2.84
CA ILE A 139 5.00 -15.07 -2.25
C ILE A 139 4.38 -14.58 -0.95
N ASP A 140 4.42 -15.40 0.05
CA ASP A 140 4.18 -15.00 1.42
C ASP A 140 5.52 -14.76 2.10
N CYS A 141 6.11 -13.63 1.77
CA CYS A 141 7.42 -13.28 2.29
C CYS A 141 7.35 -11.91 2.92
N ARG A 142 6.90 -11.94 4.13
CA ARG A 142 6.96 -10.83 5.07
C ARG A 142 7.97 -11.18 6.14
N GLU A 143 8.92 -10.37 6.29
CA GLU A 143 9.78 -10.36 7.48
C GLU A 143 9.66 -9.06 8.23
#